data_7e7a1b59f0fee8a3dd49b3d1101042f4
#
_entry.id   7e7a1b59f0fee8a3dd49b3d1101042f4
#
_cell.length_a   1.000
_cell.length_b   1.000
_cell.length_c   1.000
_cell.angle_alpha   90.00
_cell.angle_beta   90.00
_cell.angle_gamma   90.00
#
_symmetry.space_group_name_H-M   'P 1'
#
loop_
_entity.id
_entity.type
_entity.pdbx_description
1 polymer ?
#
loop_
_entity_poly.entity_id
_entity_poly.type
_entity_poly.pdbx_seq_one_letter_code
_entity_poly.pdbx_strand_id
1 'polypeptide(L)'
;TLFHTFSGSIYLFRVSRDGFSYKRVNKIRGSQPLTHLDWSIDSNHLQTATIDFDLLFWDVKALSPERSPVAMIDIKWLTHNCVVGFMVGGMWSNRYYSAQNTLMTTASRSGNNDMVASGDADGYLRLFRYPCITPRAEFAEAKVYSGTIACARFLYGMRSLVTVGGTDASLMIWELADE
;
A
#
# COMPACT_ATOMS: atom_id res chain seq x y z
N THR A 1 -1.51 -7.50 -14.27
CA THR A 1 -2.47 -6.44 -13.92
C THR A 1 -3.61 -7.06 -13.11
N LEU A 2 -4.01 -6.38 -12.06
CA LEU A 2 -4.96 -6.86 -11.07
C LEU A 2 -6.10 -5.86 -10.89
N PHE A 3 -7.29 -6.41 -10.67
CA PHE A 3 -8.45 -5.67 -10.19
C PHE A 3 -8.98 -6.35 -8.94
N HIS A 4 -9.23 -5.59 -7.90
CA HIS A 4 -9.94 -6.03 -6.70
C HIS A 4 -11.38 -5.54 -6.75
N THR A 5 -12.26 -6.23 -6.07
CA THR A 5 -13.68 -5.88 -6.01
C THR A 5 -14.15 -5.84 -4.56
N PHE A 6 -15.23 -5.13 -4.30
CA PHE A 6 -15.93 -5.17 -3.01
C PHE A 6 -16.33 -6.60 -2.57
N SER A 7 -16.31 -7.55 -3.50
CA SER A 7 -16.56 -8.98 -3.21
C SER A 7 -15.33 -9.75 -2.72
N GLY A 8 -14.19 -9.08 -2.52
CA GLY A 8 -12.95 -9.73 -2.07
C GLY A 8 -12.28 -10.63 -3.12
N SER A 9 -12.67 -10.53 -4.37
CA SER A 9 -12.08 -11.35 -5.44
C SER A 9 -10.91 -10.64 -6.11
N ILE A 10 -9.84 -11.39 -6.40
CA ILE A 10 -8.66 -10.94 -7.13
C ILE A 10 -8.72 -11.55 -8.53
N TYR A 11 -8.70 -10.71 -9.56
CA TYR A 11 -8.67 -11.14 -10.95
C TYR A 11 -7.28 -10.96 -11.53
N LEU A 12 -6.72 -12.05 -12.10
CA LEU A 12 -5.41 -12.07 -12.73
C LEU A 12 -5.56 -11.93 -14.23
N PHE A 13 -4.85 -10.95 -14.80
CA PHE A 13 -4.83 -10.70 -16.23
C PHE A 13 -3.43 -10.87 -16.80
N ARG A 14 -3.32 -11.54 -17.94
CA ARG A 14 -2.13 -11.51 -18.78
C ARG A 14 -2.22 -10.29 -19.69
N VAL A 15 -1.16 -9.51 -19.72
CA VAL A 15 -1.01 -8.36 -20.62
C VAL A 15 -0.16 -8.80 -21.80
N SER A 16 -0.54 -8.41 -23.02
CA SER A 16 0.27 -8.64 -24.23
C SER A 16 1.57 -7.84 -24.16
N ARG A 17 2.58 -8.21 -24.95
CA ARG A 17 3.89 -7.53 -24.94
C ARG A 17 3.81 -6.06 -25.37
N ASP A 18 2.87 -5.72 -26.22
CA ASP A 18 2.60 -4.36 -26.70
C ASP A 18 1.79 -3.52 -25.69
N GLY A 19 1.27 -4.12 -24.61
CA GLY A 19 0.47 -3.47 -23.60
C GLY A 19 -1.00 -3.21 -23.96
N PHE A 20 -1.43 -3.52 -25.19
CA PHE A 20 -2.76 -3.14 -25.69
C PHE A 20 -3.86 -4.18 -25.42
N SER A 21 -3.53 -5.41 -25.09
CA SER A 21 -4.55 -6.41 -24.80
C SER A 21 -4.40 -7.05 -23.42
N TYR A 22 -5.56 -7.30 -22.79
CA TYR A 22 -5.67 -7.85 -21.44
C TYR A 22 -6.58 -9.06 -21.48
N LYS A 23 -6.04 -10.25 -21.18
CA LYS A 23 -6.81 -11.49 -21.10
C LYS A 23 -6.87 -11.96 -19.65
N ARG A 24 -8.09 -12.09 -19.09
CA ARG A 24 -8.25 -12.70 -17.78
C ARG A 24 -7.78 -14.16 -17.83
N VAL A 25 -6.84 -14.51 -16.96
CA VAL A 25 -6.27 -15.87 -16.89
C VAL A 25 -6.79 -16.63 -15.68
N ASN A 26 -6.99 -15.95 -14.54
CA ASN A 26 -7.42 -16.60 -13.31
C ASN A 26 -8.23 -15.65 -12.41
N LYS A 27 -8.83 -16.27 -11.37
CA LYS A 27 -9.53 -15.58 -10.28
C LYS A 27 -9.21 -16.28 -8.97
N ILE A 28 -8.78 -15.52 -7.97
CA ILE A 28 -8.66 -15.97 -6.58
C ILE A 28 -9.88 -15.44 -5.83
N ARG A 29 -10.53 -16.29 -5.03
CA ARG A 29 -11.70 -15.90 -4.23
C ARG A 29 -11.27 -15.62 -2.80
N GLY A 30 -11.50 -14.42 -2.34
CA GLY A 30 -11.43 -14.02 -0.94
C GLY A 30 -12.83 -13.85 -0.35
N SER A 31 -12.89 -13.62 0.95
CA SER A 31 -14.14 -13.47 1.72
C SER A 31 -14.43 -12.02 2.14
N GLN A 32 -13.42 -11.14 2.08
CA GLN A 32 -13.52 -9.77 2.58
C GLN A 32 -13.20 -8.75 1.49
N PRO A 33 -13.78 -7.54 1.54
CA PRO A 33 -13.42 -6.46 0.63
C PRO A 33 -11.94 -6.09 0.76
N LEU A 34 -11.25 -6.02 -0.37
CA LEU A 34 -9.83 -5.69 -0.45
C LEU A 34 -9.65 -4.22 -0.81
N THR A 35 -8.72 -3.55 -0.13
CA THR A 35 -8.43 -2.11 -0.33
C THR A 35 -7.12 -1.87 -1.07
N HIS A 36 -6.10 -2.64 -0.75
CA HIS A 36 -4.75 -2.49 -1.31
C HIS A 36 -4.17 -3.84 -1.69
N LEU A 37 -3.17 -3.80 -2.56
CA LEU A 37 -2.54 -5.01 -3.08
C LEU A 37 -1.11 -4.72 -3.52
N ASP A 38 -0.22 -5.70 -3.24
CA ASP A 38 1.15 -5.72 -3.73
C ASP A 38 1.55 -7.09 -4.26
N TRP A 39 2.43 -7.09 -5.27
CA TRP A 39 3.07 -8.29 -5.79
C TRP A 39 4.40 -8.55 -5.09
N SER A 40 4.73 -9.83 -4.90
CA SER A 40 6.11 -10.23 -4.63
C SER A 40 7.00 -10.03 -5.87
N ILE A 41 8.30 -9.80 -5.66
CA ILE A 41 9.25 -9.58 -6.77
C ILE A 41 9.33 -10.81 -7.69
N ASP A 42 9.22 -12.01 -7.13
CA ASP A 42 9.23 -13.29 -7.88
C ASP A 42 7.90 -13.61 -8.56
N SER A 43 6.87 -12.77 -8.38
CA SER A 43 5.51 -12.94 -8.93
C SER A 43 4.78 -14.22 -8.47
N ASN A 44 5.23 -14.86 -7.39
CA ASN A 44 4.60 -16.06 -6.86
C ASN A 44 3.52 -15.76 -5.81
N HIS A 45 3.62 -14.59 -5.14
CA HIS A 45 2.75 -14.22 -4.03
C HIS A 45 2.13 -12.84 -4.23
N LEU A 46 0.98 -12.66 -3.58
CA LEU A 46 0.34 -11.36 -3.40
C LEU A 46 0.13 -11.12 -1.91
N GLN A 47 0.24 -9.87 -1.49
CA GLN A 47 -0.31 -9.41 -0.23
C GLN A 47 -1.47 -8.45 -0.50
N THR A 48 -2.47 -8.47 0.36
CA THR A 48 -3.61 -7.55 0.28
C THR A 48 -3.98 -7.05 1.66
N ALA A 49 -4.43 -5.81 1.74
CA ALA A 49 -5.09 -5.26 2.91
C ALA A 49 -6.61 -5.31 2.70
N THR A 50 -7.35 -5.61 3.76
CA THR A 50 -8.82 -5.56 3.77
C THR A 50 -9.31 -4.21 4.31
N ILE A 51 -10.62 -3.98 4.22
CA ILE A 51 -11.27 -2.81 4.82
C ILE A 51 -11.15 -2.79 6.35
N ASP A 52 -11.02 -3.98 6.97
CA ASP A 52 -10.85 -4.16 8.41
C ASP A 52 -9.37 -4.16 8.83
N PHE A 53 -8.46 -3.80 7.91
CA PHE A 53 -7.00 -3.76 8.10
C PHE A 53 -6.35 -5.13 8.32
N ASP A 54 -7.01 -6.22 7.96
CA ASP A 54 -6.36 -7.53 7.93
C ASP A 54 -5.37 -7.61 6.77
N LEU A 55 -4.20 -8.20 7.05
CA LEU A 55 -3.18 -8.50 6.05
C LEU A 55 -3.33 -9.95 5.60
N LEU A 56 -3.65 -10.15 4.33
CA LEU A 56 -3.85 -11.46 3.74
C LEU A 56 -2.79 -11.73 2.68
N PHE A 57 -2.37 -13.00 2.59
CA PHE A 57 -1.39 -13.45 1.61
C PHE A 57 -1.99 -14.54 0.71
N TRP A 58 -1.51 -14.60 -0.53
CA TRP A 58 -2.06 -15.46 -1.56
C TRP A 58 -0.94 -16.11 -2.36
N ASP A 59 -1.04 -17.42 -2.59
CA ASP A 59 -0.23 -18.14 -3.58
C ASP A 59 -0.88 -17.99 -4.96
N VAL A 60 -0.15 -17.38 -5.88
CA VAL A 60 -0.63 -17.11 -7.25
C VAL A 60 -0.71 -18.37 -8.11
N LYS A 61 0.16 -19.36 -7.83
CA LYS A 61 0.16 -20.63 -8.57
C LYS A 61 -0.96 -21.56 -8.09
N ALA A 62 -1.11 -21.66 -6.77
CA ALA A 62 -2.16 -22.47 -6.15
C ALA A 62 -3.54 -21.80 -6.23
N LEU A 63 -3.62 -20.49 -6.51
CA LEU A 63 -4.84 -19.68 -6.56
C LEU A 63 -5.61 -19.73 -5.22
N SER A 64 -4.91 -19.78 -4.12
CA SER A 64 -5.45 -19.97 -2.77
C SER A 64 -4.81 -19.01 -1.76
N PRO A 65 -5.48 -18.78 -0.61
CA PRO A 65 -4.84 -18.09 0.49
C PRO A 65 -3.61 -18.84 0.99
N GLU A 66 -2.55 -18.09 1.34
CA GLU A 66 -1.39 -18.64 2.02
C GLU A 66 -1.75 -18.93 3.50
N ARG A 67 -1.42 -20.11 3.96
CA ARG A 67 -1.79 -20.56 5.32
C ARG A 67 -0.80 -20.18 6.39
N SER A 68 0.44 -19.82 5.99
CA SER A 68 1.51 -19.48 6.91
C SER A 68 1.96 -18.03 6.71
N PRO A 69 1.33 -17.05 7.39
CA PRO A 69 1.78 -15.65 7.29
C PRO A 69 3.23 -15.45 7.70
N VAL A 70 3.76 -16.28 8.61
CA VAL A 70 5.14 -16.23 9.07
C VAL A 70 6.14 -16.50 7.93
N ALA A 71 5.79 -17.38 7.00
CA ALA A 71 6.61 -17.66 5.81
C ALA A 71 6.72 -16.45 4.87
N MET A 72 5.84 -15.46 5.02
CA MET A 72 5.79 -14.26 4.17
C MET A 72 6.61 -13.08 4.74
N ILE A 73 7.18 -13.21 5.93
CA ILE A 73 7.94 -12.12 6.58
C ILE A 73 9.14 -11.69 5.73
N ASP A 74 9.86 -12.65 5.15
CA ASP A 74 11.08 -12.40 4.38
C ASP A 74 10.82 -12.20 2.88
N ILE A 75 9.56 -12.24 2.44
CA ILE A 75 9.20 -12.01 1.04
C ILE A 75 9.47 -10.56 0.66
N LYS A 76 10.18 -10.38 -0.46
CA LYS A 76 10.43 -9.07 -1.03
C LYS A 76 9.25 -8.66 -1.93
N TRP A 77 8.61 -7.57 -1.56
CA TRP A 77 7.49 -7.01 -2.30
C TRP A 77 7.99 -6.03 -3.37
N LEU A 78 7.43 -6.10 -4.58
CA LEU A 78 7.76 -5.21 -5.69
C LEU A 78 7.36 -3.76 -5.38
N THR A 79 6.17 -3.59 -4.83
CA THR A 79 5.64 -2.32 -4.30
C THR A 79 5.31 -2.49 -2.82
N HIS A 80 4.97 -1.40 -2.14
CA HIS A 80 4.35 -1.44 -0.82
C HIS A 80 3.26 -0.39 -0.79
N ASN A 81 2.05 -0.79 -1.19
CA ASN A 81 0.84 0.03 -1.21
C ASN A 81 -0.12 -0.35 -0.08
N CYS A 82 0.00 -1.57 0.44
CA CYS A 82 -0.78 -2.00 1.59
C CYS A 82 -0.46 -1.13 2.80
N VAL A 83 -1.51 -0.61 3.44
CA VAL A 83 -1.39 0.23 4.65
C VAL A 83 -0.97 -0.57 5.88
N VAL A 84 -1.09 -1.90 5.83
CA VAL A 84 -0.63 -2.86 6.84
C VAL A 84 0.42 -3.79 6.24
N GLY A 85 1.38 -4.23 7.05
CA GLY A 85 2.45 -5.12 6.60
C GLY A 85 3.55 -5.25 7.65
N PHE A 86 4.34 -6.32 7.58
CA PHE A 86 5.43 -6.56 8.53
C PHE A 86 6.47 -5.43 8.53
N MET A 87 6.74 -4.85 7.37
CA MET A 87 7.76 -3.81 7.19
C MET A 87 7.27 -2.38 7.48
N VAL A 88 5.99 -2.21 7.82
CA VAL A 88 5.36 -0.89 8.06
C VAL A 88 4.58 -0.82 9.38
N GLY A 89 4.71 -1.83 10.23
CA GLY A 89 4.03 -1.89 11.53
C GLY A 89 4.28 -0.67 12.42
N GLY A 90 5.47 -0.06 12.32
CA GLY A 90 5.83 1.14 13.07
C GLY A 90 5.00 2.38 12.72
N MET A 91 4.44 2.46 11.52
CA MET A 91 3.54 3.55 11.13
C MET A 91 2.27 3.58 12.00
N TRP A 92 1.77 2.40 12.41
CA TRP A 92 0.57 2.25 13.22
C TRP A 92 0.80 2.39 14.72
N SER A 93 2.01 2.15 15.18
CA SER A 93 2.38 2.19 16.60
C SER A 93 2.50 3.61 17.16
N ASN A 94 2.28 4.61 16.34
CA ASN A 94 2.40 6.00 16.76
C ASN A 94 1.19 6.45 17.58
N ARG A 95 1.45 7.24 18.64
CA ARG A 95 0.41 7.81 19.51
C ARG A 95 -0.71 8.54 18.76
N TYR A 96 -0.41 9.10 17.60
CA TYR A 96 -1.37 9.87 16.83
C TYR A 96 -2.50 9.00 16.29
N TYR A 97 -2.19 7.82 15.74
CA TYR A 97 -3.23 6.92 15.23
C TYR A 97 -4.06 6.30 16.37
N SER A 98 -3.43 5.96 17.48
CA SER A 98 -4.14 5.38 18.62
C SER A 98 -4.95 6.39 19.44
N ALA A 99 -4.53 7.67 19.50
CA ALA A 99 -5.19 8.69 20.29
C ALA A 99 -6.36 9.38 19.58
N GLN A 100 -6.30 9.47 18.24
CA GLN A 100 -7.29 10.19 17.43
C GLN A 100 -8.21 9.28 16.62
N ASN A 101 -8.03 7.96 16.72
CA ASN A 101 -8.80 6.96 15.96
C ASN A 101 -8.79 7.22 14.43
N THR A 102 -7.72 7.85 13.94
CA THR A 102 -7.58 8.24 12.54
C THR A 102 -7.18 7.05 11.68
N LEU A 103 -7.88 6.84 10.58
CA LEU A 103 -7.64 5.73 9.68
C LEU A 103 -6.59 6.08 8.63
N MET A 104 -5.55 5.24 8.50
CA MET A 104 -4.62 5.30 7.38
C MET A 104 -5.31 4.84 6.11
N THR A 105 -5.31 5.67 5.08
CA THR A 105 -6.05 5.44 3.84
C THR A 105 -5.16 5.03 2.69
N THR A 106 -3.88 5.38 2.74
CA THR A 106 -2.93 5.08 1.67
C THR A 106 -1.52 4.95 2.21
N ALA A 107 -0.73 4.10 1.60
CA ALA A 107 0.71 3.99 1.80
C ALA A 107 1.43 3.87 0.46
N SER A 108 2.67 4.31 0.40
CA SER A 108 3.52 4.15 -0.77
C SER A 108 4.98 4.11 -0.35
N ARG A 109 5.70 3.09 -0.78
CA ARG A 109 7.14 2.98 -0.57
C ARG A 109 7.89 3.60 -1.75
N SER A 110 9.00 4.30 -1.46
CA SER A 110 9.91 4.82 -2.49
C SER A 110 10.58 3.68 -3.27
N GLY A 111 10.94 3.93 -4.52
CA GLY A 111 11.53 2.91 -5.40
C GLY A 111 12.93 2.45 -4.97
N ASN A 112 13.68 3.28 -4.24
CA ASN A 112 14.99 2.95 -3.65
C ASN A 112 14.89 2.22 -2.30
N ASN A 113 13.67 2.00 -1.80
CA ASN A 113 13.36 1.31 -0.54
C ASN A 113 13.93 1.97 0.73
N ASP A 114 14.04 3.28 0.78
CA ASP A 114 14.52 4.01 1.95
C ASP A 114 13.44 4.81 2.69
N MET A 115 12.30 5.05 2.03
CA MET A 115 11.18 5.79 2.60
C MET A 115 9.84 5.13 2.34
N VAL A 116 8.88 5.42 3.21
CA VAL A 116 7.46 5.12 3.03
C VAL A 116 6.62 6.33 3.42
N ALA A 117 5.74 6.73 2.52
CA ALA A 117 4.75 7.77 2.78
C ALA A 117 3.42 7.15 3.18
N SER A 118 2.72 7.78 4.12
CA SER A 118 1.34 7.43 4.47
C SER A 118 0.44 8.65 4.44
N GLY A 119 -0.82 8.45 4.05
CA GLY A 119 -1.88 9.45 4.16
C GLY A 119 -3.03 8.92 4.99
N ASP A 120 -3.75 9.81 5.66
CA ASP A 120 -4.85 9.45 6.54
C ASP A 120 -6.17 10.14 6.20
N ALA A 121 -7.22 9.77 6.93
CA ALA A 121 -8.57 10.29 6.76
C ALA A 121 -8.72 11.75 7.17
N ASP A 122 -7.80 12.28 7.99
CA ASP A 122 -7.82 13.67 8.46
C ASP A 122 -6.92 14.60 7.61
N GLY A 123 -6.30 14.08 6.55
CA GLY A 123 -5.51 14.87 5.61
C GLY A 123 -4.06 15.08 6.02
N TYR A 124 -3.53 14.27 6.94
CA TYR A 124 -2.12 14.29 7.28
C TYR A 124 -1.33 13.36 6.37
N LEU A 125 -0.29 13.91 5.76
CA LEU A 125 0.75 13.18 5.04
C LEU A 125 1.92 12.99 5.99
N ARG A 126 2.40 11.74 6.11
CA ARG A 126 3.58 11.41 6.93
C ARG A 126 4.61 10.67 6.10
N LEU A 127 5.86 10.97 6.35
CA LEU A 127 7.00 10.35 5.70
C LEU A 127 7.89 9.69 6.75
N PHE A 128 8.12 8.39 6.61
CA PHE A 128 8.93 7.56 7.49
C PHE A 128 10.14 7.00 6.75
N ARG A 129 11.20 6.64 7.49
CA ARG A 129 12.23 5.76 6.97
C ARG A 129 11.67 4.36 6.74
N TYR A 130 12.10 3.69 5.69
CA TYR A 130 11.71 2.30 5.41
C TYR A 130 12.92 1.37 5.58
N PRO A 131 12.79 0.16 6.19
CA PRO A 131 11.56 -0.37 6.78
C PRO A 131 11.15 0.34 8.08
N CYS A 132 9.85 0.49 8.30
CA CYS A 132 9.26 1.17 9.44
C CYS A 132 8.63 0.15 10.38
N ILE A 133 9.45 -0.61 11.11
CA ILE A 133 9.00 -1.70 11.99
C ILE A 133 8.99 -1.33 13.47
N THR A 134 9.78 -0.33 13.85
CA THR A 134 9.98 0.05 15.26
C THR A 134 8.78 0.84 15.77
N PRO A 135 8.17 0.47 16.91
CA PRO A 135 7.21 1.32 17.59
C PRO A 135 7.83 2.69 17.90
N ARG A 136 7.09 3.77 17.66
CA ARG A 136 7.56 5.16 17.79
C ARG A 136 8.62 5.56 16.74
N ALA A 137 8.49 5.03 15.51
CA ALA A 137 9.31 5.49 14.40
C ALA A 137 9.20 7.01 14.23
N GLU A 138 10.32 7.66 13.99
CA GLU A 138 10.36 9.09 13.66
C GLU A 138 9.77 9.33 12.27
N PHE A 139 9.11 10.46 12.09
CA PHE A 139 8.48 10.83 10.83
C PHE A 139 8.44 12.35 10.66
N ALA A 140 8.42 12.79 9.41
CA ALA A 140 8.00 14.14 9.04
C ALA A 140 6.49 14.14 8.78
N GLU A 141 5.80 15.20 9.20
CA GLU A 141 4.35 15.32 9.08
C GLU A 141 3.95 16.67 8.51
N ALA A 142 2.94 16.66 7.63
CA ALA A 142 2.27 17.87 7.18
C ALA A 142 0.77 17.62 7.03
N LYS A 143 -0.06 18.57 7.49
CA LYS A 143 -1.48 18.60 7.18
C LYS A 143 -1.66 19.24 5.81
N VAL A 144 -2.03 18.44 4.80
CA VAL A 144 -2.01 18.86 3.40
C VAL A 144 -3.39 19.00 2.78
N TYR A 145 -4.38 18.35 3.37
CA TYR A 145 -5.78 18.42 2.93
C TYR A 145 -6.71 18.70 4.12
N SER A 146 -7.89 19.24 3.83
CA SER A 146 -8.94 19.47 4.83
C SER A 146 -9.64 18.17 5.26
N GLY A 147 -9.57 17.13 4.41
CA GLY A 147 -10.14 15.81 4.62
C GLY A 147 -9.21 14.70 4.13
N THR A 148 -9.78 13.55 3.83
CA THR A 148 -9.06 12.33 3.49
C THR A 148 -8.05 12.46 2.36
N ILE A 149 -6.85 11.92 2.55
CA ILE A 149 -5.90 11.65 1.46
C ILE A 149 -6.34 10.35 0.77
N ALA A 150 -6.86 10.43 -0.44
CA ALA A 150 -7.34 9.26 -1.17
C ALA A 150 -6.21 8.41 -1.75
N CYS A 151 -5.10 9.04 -2.12
CA CYS A 151 -3.96 8.34 -2.70
C CYS A 151 -2.66 9.12 -2.47
N ALA A 152 -1.58 8.40 -2.18
CA ALA A 152 -0.21 8.91 -2.19
C ALA A 152 0.66 7.93 -2.98
N ARG A 153 1.50 8.42 -3.90
CA ARG A 153 2.39 7.57 -4.71
C ARG A 153 3.71 8.27 -5.00
N PHE A 154 4.82 7.58 -4.70
CA PHE A 154 6.12 7.99 -5.21
C PHE A 154 6.16 7.86 -6.72
N LEU A 155 6.71 8.86 -7.39
CA LEU A 155 6.94 8.84 -8.83
C LEU A 155 8.24 8.12 -9.18
N TYR A 156 8.36 7.75 -10.44
CA TYR A 156 9.61 7.24 -10.99
C TYR A 156 10.70 8.30 -10.84
N GLY A 157 11.86 7.92 -10.34
CA GLY A 157 12.95 8.87 -10.01
C GLY A 157 13.08 9.20 -8.52
N MET A 158 12.14 8.73 -7.69
CA MET A 158 12.22 8.65 -6.20
C MET A 158 12.29 9.98 -5.44
N ARG A 159 12.34 11.12 -6.13
CA ARG A 159 12.42 12.46 -5.51
C ARG A 159 11.08 13.17 -5.42
N SER A 160 10.05 12.64 -6.06
CA SER A 160 8.73 13.26 -6.09
C SER A 160 7.66 12.30 -5.56
N LEU A 161 6.74 12.85 -4.80
CA LEU A 161 5.55 12.18 -4.29
C LEU A 161 4.32 12.93 -4.81
N VAL A 162 3.34 12.20 -5.32
CA VAL A 162 2.02 12.75 -5.69
C VAL A 162 1.02 12.34 -4.64
N THR A 163 0.20 13.29 -4.21
CA THR A 163 -0.95 13.03 -3.33
C THR A 163 -2.24 13.54 -3.96
N VAL A 164 -3.34 12.88 -3.65
CA VAL A 164 -4.68 13.24 -4.12
C VAL A 164 -5.62 13.33 -2.93
N GLY A 165 -6.30 14.46 -2.80
CA GLY A 165 -7.36 14.66 -1.80
C GLY A 165 -8.64 13.97 -2.21
N GLY A 166 -9.35 13.35 -1.24
CA GLY A 166 -10.62 12.69 -1.49
C GLY A 166 -11.77 13.67 -1.69
N THR A 167 -11.99 14.55 -0.72
CA THR A 167 -13.08 15.55 -0.74
C THR A 167 -12.66 16.84 -1.42
N ASP A 168 -11.40 17.24 -1.32
CA ASP A 168 -10.88 18.48 -1.88
C ASP A 168 -10.69 18.42 -3.39
N ALA A 169 -10.76 17.21 -3.99
CA ALA A 169 -10.60 16.94 -5.42
C ALA A 169 -9.33 17.60 -6.02
N SER A 170 -8.29 17.77 -5.20
CA SER A 170 -7.03 18.40 -5.56
C SER A 170 -5.89 17.39 -5.65
N LEU A 171 -4.90 17.72 -6.46
CA LEU A 171 -3.67 16.95 -6.62
C LEU A 171 -2.48 17.84 -6.27
N MET A 172 -1.56 17.31 -5.44
CA MET A 172 -0.32 17.99 -5.08
C MET A 172 0.88 17.14 -5.44
N ILE A 173 1.94 17.80 -5.88
CA ILE A 173 3.24 17.19 -6.17
C ILE A 173 4.24 17.74 -5.16
N TRP A 174 4.95 16.85 -4.51
CA TRP A 174 5.95 17.13 -3.49
C TRP A 174 7.32 16.76 -4.01
N GLU A 175 8.30 17.58 -3.74
CA GLU A 175 9.71 17.28 -3.99
C GLU A 175 10.40 17.01 -2.65
N LEU A 176 11.18 15.94 -2.60
CA LEU A 176 12.03 15.65 -1.45
C LEU A 176 13.25 16.56 -1.52
N ALA A 177 13.39 17.44 -0.52
CA ALA A 177 14.58 18.27 -0.39
C ALA A 177 15.73 17.40 0.12
N ASP A 178 16.92 17.61 -0.41
CA ASP A 178 18.17 17.13 0.19
C ASP A 178 18.45 18.00 1.43
N GLU A 179 18.72 17.38 2.59
CA GLU A 179 19.23 18.07 3.77
C GLU A 179 20.69 18.45 3.59
#